data_915bbb1e93e993b5ca72b9dbd91f45eb
#
_entry.id   915bbb1e93e993b5ca72b9dbd91f45eb
#
_cell.length_a   1.000
_cell.length_b   1.000
_cell.length_c   1.000
_cell.angle_alpha   90.00
_cell.angle_beta   90.00
_cell.angle_gamma   90.00
#
_symmetry.space_group_name_H-M   'P 1'
#
loop_
_entity.id
_entity.type
_entity.pdbx_description
1 polymer ?
#
loop_
_entity_poly.entity_id
_entity_poly.type
_entity_poly.pdbx_seq_one_letter_code
_entity_poly.pdbx_strand_id
1 'polypeptide(L)'
;MRCSCLEMQPGPVIGKRWVHHDIIKLLLLIRLRPCEEVSFCRIVSLSPGDKAIQSIKLDASNDHTGSSELCTLFLDPDWRKEGNGYLLSKSRFMFMAAFRDKFNDKVVAEMRGVIDEHGYSPFWQSLGKRFFSMDFSRADFLCGTGQKAFIAELMPKHPIYTHFLSQEAQDVIGQVHPQTAPARAVLEKEGFRYRNYIDIFDGGPTLECDIDRVRAIRKSRLVEVAEGQPAQGDFPACLVANENYHHFRVVLVRTDPATERLILTAAQLDALKCHAGDRVRLVRLCAEEKTA
;
A
#
# COMPACT_ATOMS: atom_id res chain seq x y z
N MET A 1 2.45 -18.78 22.97
CA MET A 1 2.11 -17.94 21.80
C MET A 1 3.17 -16.89 21.65
N ARG A 2 3.92 -16.90 20.56
CA ARG A 2 4.92 -15.85 20.29
C ARG A 2 4.20 -14.59 19.84
N CYS A 3 4.51 -13.46 20.46
CA CYS A 3 3.91 -12.17 20.11
C CYS A 3 4.60 -11.65 18.85
N SER A 4 3.88 -11.54 17.73
CA SER A 4 4.41 -10.89 16.53
C SER A 4 4.33 -9.37 16.73
N CYS A 5 5.48 -8.73 16.93
CA CYS A 5 5.61 -7.27 17.06
C CYS A 5 6.25 -6.70 15.80
N LEU A 6 5.76 -5.57 15.35
CA LEU A 6 6.27 -4.83 14.21
C LEU A 6 6.84 -3.48 14.66
N GLU A 7 8.11 -3.23 14.34
CA GLU A 7 8.75 -1.93 14.54
C GLU A 7 8.83 -1.17 13.23
N MET A 8 8.39 0.06 13.23
CA MET A 8 8.46 0.98 12.09
C MET A 8 9.47 2.08 12.37
N GLN A 9 10.40 2.32 11.47
CA GLN A 9 11.34 3.43 11.56
C GLN A 9 11.12 4.40 10.39
N PRO A 10 10.86 5.69 10.65
CA PRO A 10 10.84 6.71 9.63
C PRO A 10 12.29 7.07 9.23
N GLY A 11 12.61 7.03 7.96
CA GLY A 11 13.92 7.46 7.46
C GLY A 11 14.09 7.26 5.96
N PRO A 12 15.03 7.94 5.30
CA PRO A 12 15.35 7.70 3.89
C PRO A 12 15.98 6.32 3.76
N VAL A 13 15.46 5.53 2.83
CA VAL A 13 15.83 4.15 2.69
C VAL A 13 16.98 3.97 1.72
N ILE A 14 18.08 3.49 2.25
CA ILE A 14 19.11 2.77 1.49
C ILE A 14 19.17 1.38 2.11
N GLY A 15 18.93 0.34 1.29
CA GLY A 15 18.73 -1.03 1.71
C GLY A 15 19.73 -1.55 2.74
N LYS A 16 19.24 -1.95 3.88
CA LYS A 16 19.93 -2.88 4.78
C LYS A 16 18.91 -3.85 5.38
N ARG A 17 19.22 -5.12 5.18
CA ARG A 17 18.52 -6.29 5.73
C ARG A 17 18.83 -6.39 7.23
N TRP A 18 17.81 -6.35 8.07
CA TRP A 18 17.95 -6.65 9.48
C TRP A 18 16.93 -7.72 9.86
N VAL A 19 17.41 -8.87 10.22
CA VAL A 19 16.61 -9.95 10.82
C VAL A 19 17.10 -10.12 12.25
N HIS A 20 16.24 -9.85 13.23
CA HIS A 20 16.43 -10.30 14.59
C HIS A 20 15.32 -11.27 14.96
N HIS A 21 15.64 -12.32 15.70
CA HIS A 21 14.89 -13.56 15.86
C HIS A 21 13.45 -13.46 16.37
N ASP A 22 12.98 -12.30 16.87
CA ASP A 22 11.65 -12.14 17.47
C ASP A 22 10.90 -10.86 17.05
N ILE A 23 11.44 -10.06 16.13
CA ILE A 23 10.84 -8.80 15.69
C ILE A 23 10.91 -8.75 14.17
N ILE A 24 9.75 -8.71 13.51
CA ILE A 24 9.67 -8.40 12.08
C ILE A 24 9.97 -6.90 11.96
N LYS A 25 11.21 -6.55 11.61
CA LYS A 25 11.56 -5.17 11.28
C LYS A 25 11.05 -4.86 9.89
N LEU A 26 10.00 -4.08 9.83
CA LEU A 26 9.48 -3.52 8.60
C LEU A 26 10.22 -2.22 8.30
N LEU A 27 10.92 -2.19 7.19
CA LEU A 27 11.28 -0.93 6.56
C LEU A 27 10.04 -0.40 5.87
N LEU A 28 9.33 0.50 6.55
CA LEU A 28 8.16 1.14 5.98
C LEU A 28 8.62 2.31 5.12
N LEU A 29 8.50 2.13 3.81
CA LEU A 29 8.53 3.22 2.87
C LEU A 29 7.11 3.74 2.66
N ILE A 30 6.68 4.59 3.58
CA ILE A 30 5.66 5.57 3.25
C ILE A 30 6.44 6.80 2.81
N ARG A 31 6.33 7.17 1.56
CA ARG A 31 6.85 8.47 1.14
C ARG A 31 6.04 9.55 1.84
N LEU A 32 6.67 10.21 2.81
CA LEU A 32 6.13 11.40 3.47
C LEU A 32 6.26 12.64 2.57
N ARG A 33 6.87 12.49 1.40
CA ARG A 33 6.99 13.57 0.40
C ARG A 33 5.83 13.49 -0.58
N PRO A 34 5.41 14.63 -1.13
CA PRO A 34 4.43 14.66 -2.21
C PRO A 34 4.83 13.70 -3.32
N CYS A 35 3.89 12.93 -3.82
CA CYS A 35 4.09 12.12 -5.01
C CYS A 35 4.35 13.07 -6.18
N GLU A 36 5.47 12.91 -6.86
CA GLU A 36 5.81 13.64 -8.08
C GLU A 36 5.72 12.72 -9.31
N GLU A 37 4.92 11.66 -9.20
CA GLU A 37 4.86 10.63 -10.22
C GLU A 37 3.86 10.96 -11.31
N VAL A 38 4.29 10.70 -12.54
CA VAL A 38 3.44 10.76 -13.73
C VAL A 38 2.81 9.40 -13.91
N SER A 39 1.50 9.36 -14.03
CA SER A 39 0.74 8.15 -14.36
C SER A 39 -0.02 8.33 -15.66
N PHE A 40 -0.48 7.22 -16.27
CA PHE A 40 -1.44 7.30 -17.36
C PHE A 40 -2.86 7.22 -16.82
N CYS A 41 -3.68 8.19 -17.20
CA CYS A 41 -5.13 8.10 -17.04
C CYS A 41 -5.74 7.38 -18.24
N ARG A 42 -6.47 6.29 -17.98
CA ARG A 42 -7.24 5.56 -19.00
C ARG A 42 -8.57 6.26 -19.22
N ILE A 43 -8.70 6.93 -20.36
CA ILE A 43 -9.94 7.58 -20.78
C ILE A 43 -10.73 6.64 -21.69
N VAL A 44 -11.97 6.34 -21.31
CA VAL A 44 -12.91 5.59 -22.13
C VAL A 44 -13.89 6.59 -22.76
N SER A 45 -13.79 6.81 -24.08
CA SER A 45 -14.74 7.63 -24.80
C SER A 45 -15.82 6.74 -25.42
N LEU A 46 -17.09 7.00 -25.08
CA LEU A 46 -18.25 6.39 -25.72
C LEU A 46 -18.66 7.31 -26.88
N SER A 47 -18.68 6.81 -28.13
CA SER A 47 -19.28 7.55 -29.24
C SER A 47 -20.80 7.59 -29.06
N PRO A 48 -21.46 8.75 -29.16
CA PRO A 48 -22.90 8.81 -29.18
C PRO A 48 -23.41 8.31 -30.53
N GLY A 49 -24.14 7.21 -30.53
CA GLY A 49 -24.81 6.63 -31.72
C GLY A 49 -24.10 5.40 -32.28
N ASP A 50 -24.84 4.31 -32.35
CA ASP A 50 -24.54 3.00 -32.90
C ASP A 50 -23.36 2.21 -32.35
N LYS A 51 -23.72 1.12 -31.66
CA LYS A 51 -22.88 -0.01 -31.23
C LYS A 51 -21.40 0.36 -30.97
N ALA A 52 -21.22 1.06 -29.89
CA ALA A 52 -20.02 1.29 -29.10
C ALA A 52 -18.66 0.88 -29.73
N ILE A 53 -18.11 1.73 -30.56
CA ILE A 53 -16.67 1.79 -30.71
C ILE A 53 -16.15 2.48 -29.44
N GLN A 54 -15.79 1.69 -28.43
CA GLN A 54 -15.08 2.19 -27.27
C GLN A 54 -13.66 2.52 -27.69
N SER A 55 -13.33 3.80 -27.88
CA SER A 55 -11.95 4.19 -28.03
C SER A 55 -11.36 4.41 -26.65
N ILE A 56 -10.40 3.56 -26.28
CA ILE A 56 -9.65 3.72 -25.05
C ILE A 56 -8.38 4.51 -25.37
N LYS A 57 -8.11 5.55 -24.58
CA LYS A 57 -6.93 6.39 -24.70
C LYS A 57 -6.15 6.38 -23.38
N LEU A 58 -4.84 6.54 -23.47
CA LEU A 58 -3.96 6.79 -22.32
C LEU A 58 -3.47 8.24 -22.41
N ASP A 59 -3.71 8.99 -21.38
CA ASP A 59 -3.27 10.37 -21.24
C ASP A 59 -2.31 10.50 -20.06
N ALA A 60 -1.17 11.16 -20.27
CA ALA A 60 -0.22 11.42 -19.19
C ALA A 60 -0.83 12.41 -18.19
N SER A 61 -0.82 12.05 -16.92
CA SER A 61 -1.46 12.80 -15.85
C SER A 61 -0.53 12.97 -14.65
N ASN A 62 -0.65 14.11 -14.00
CA ASN A 62 0.00 14.45 -12.74
C ASN A 62 -1.03 14.57 -11.58
N ASP A 63 -2.21 13.98 -11.72
CA ASP A 63 -3.33 14.14 -10.77
C ASP A 63 -3.02 13.59 -9.37
N HIS A 64 -2.00 12.71 -9.25
CA HIS A 64 -1.53 12.18 -7.98
C HIS A 64 -0.41 13.01 -7.34
N THR A 65 0.04 14.09 -8.01
CA THR A 65 1.04 15.00 -7.43
C THR A 65 0.54 15.56 -6.11
N GLY A 66 1.36 15.45 -5.07
CA GLY A 66 1.00 15.87 -3.73
C GLY A 66 0.28 14.80 -2.89
N SER A 67 -0.07 13.65 -3.45
CA SER A 67 -0.63 12.53 -2.68
C SER A 67 0.43 11.85 -1.83
N SER A 68 0.02 11.21 -0.74
CA SER A 68 0.88 10.28 0.00
C SER A 68 0.92 8.93 -0.71
N GLU A 69 2.07 8.28 -0.77
CA GLU A 69 2.25 7.03 -1.48
C GLU A 69 2.54 5.87 -0.53
N LEU A 70 1.85 4.75 -0.73
CA LEU A 70 2.15 3.46 -0.11
C LEU A 70 3.00 2.63 -1.06
N CYS A 71 4.30 2.63 -0.85
CA CYS A 71 5.23 1.86 -1.67
C CYS A 71 5.92 0.75 -0.87
N THR A 72 6.61 -0.11 -1.58
CA THR A 72 7.55 -1.14 -1.11
C THR A 72 7.08 -1.91 0.12
N LEU A 73 6.23 -2.92 -0.09
CA LEU A 73 5.84 -3.86 0.96
C LEU A 73 6.48 -5.22 0.66
N PHE A 74 7.41 -5.64 1.50
CA PHE A 74 8.04 -6.94 1.40
C PHE A 74 7.88 -7.72 2.69
N LEU A 75 7.40 -8.96 2.58
CA LEU A 75 7.35 -9.93 3.66
C LEU A 75 8.23 -11.13 3.26
N ASP A 76 9.21 -11.43 4.10
CA ASP A 76 10.08 -12.57 3.92
C ASP A 76 9.25 -13.86 3.78
N PRO A 77 9.55 -14.75 2.80
CA PRO A 77 8.82 -15.99 2.58
C PRO A 77 8.63 -16.84 3.85
N ASP A 78 9.65 -16.92 4.71
CA ASP A 78 9.57 -17.69 5.96
C ASP A 78 8.53 -17.15 6.95
N TRP A 79 8.16 -15.88 6.80
CA TRP A 79 7.18 -15.18 7.63
C TRP A 79 5.80 -15.04 6.99
N ARG A 80 5.56 -15.61 5.81
CA ARG A 80 4.26 -15.56 5.11
C ARG A 80 3.25 -16.54 5.71
N LYS A 81 3.00 -16.41 7.01
CA LYS A 81 2.12 -17.27 7.81
C LYS A 81 1.36 -16.45 8.86
N GLU A 82 0.37 -17.04 9.49
CA GLU A 82 -0.31 -16.53 10.70
C GLU A 82 -0.86 -15.10 10.58
N GLY A 83 -1.21 -14.65 9.35
CA GLY A 83 -1.75 -13.30 9.14
C GLY A 83 -0.70 -12.18 9.13
N ASN A 84 0.58 -12.49 9.14
CA ASN A 84 1.67 -11.49 9.13
C ASN A 84 1.58 -10.52 7.95
N GLY A 85 1.10 -10.95 6.78
CA GLY A 85 0.87 -10.06 5.63
C GLY A 85 -0.18 -8.99 5.93
N TYR A 86 -1.25 -9.34 6.67
CA TYR A 86 -2.26 -8.38 7.10
C TYR A 86 -1.70 -7.41 8.15
N LEU A 87 -0.98 -7.94 9.16
CA LEU A 87 -0.30 -7.13 10.17
C LEU A 87 0.62 -6.12 9.49
N LEU A 88 1.48 -6.58 8.58
CA LEU A 88 2.44 -5.77 7.85
C LEU A 88 1.74 -4.69 7.02
N SER A 89 0.74 -5.06 6.22
CA SER A 89 0.02 -4.12 5.36
C SER A 89 -0.74 -3.07 6.17
N LYS A 90 -1.45 -3.48 7.23
CA LYS A 90 -2.36 -2.62 7.98
C LYS A 90 -1.67 -1.79 9.07
N SER A 91 -0.47 -2.18 9.51
CA SER A 91 0.34 -1.36 10.41
C SER A 91 0.64 0.02 9.83
N ARG A 92 0.76 0.13 8.50
CA ARG A 92 0.92 1.41 7.79
C ARG A 92 -0.26 2.34 8.06
N PHE A 93 -1.47 1.82 8.04
CA PHE A 93 -2.68 2.60 8.32
C PHE A 93 -2.77 3.02 9.78
N MET A 94 -2.27 2.19 10.71
CA MET A 94 -2.17 2.56 12.13
C MET A 94 -1.18 3.71 12.33
N PHE A 95 -0.06 3.69 11.60
CA PHE A 95 0.91 4.79 11.61
C PHE A 95 0.30 6.09 11.04
N MET A 96 -0.40 5.99 9.90
CA MET A 96 -1.08 7.14 9.30
C MET A 96 -2.16 7.70 10.23
N ALA A 97 -2.88 6.85 10.96
CA ALA A 97 -3.89 7.27 11.94
C ALA A 97 -3.27 7.99 13.15
N ALA A 98 -2.11 7.52 13.62
CA ALA A 98 -1.41 8.12 14.76
C ALA A 98 -0.79 9.49 14.40
N PHE A 99 -0.34 9.65 13.16
CA PHE A 99 0.41 10.84 12.69
C PHE A 99 -0.25 11.47 11.46
N ARG A 100 -1.56 11.66 11.53
CA ARG A 100 -2.40 12.14 10.40
C ARG A 100 -1.86 13.43 9.75
N ASP A 101 -1.32 14.33 10.56
CA ASP A 101 -0.76 15.61 10.14
C ASP A 101 0.48 15.50 9.23
N LYS A 102 1.09 14.32 9.14
CA LYS A 102 2.25 14.04 8.29
C LYS A 102 1.88 13.60 6.89
N PHE A 103 0.60 13.38 6.62
CA PHE A 103 0.09 12.80 5.37
C PHE A 103 -0.89 13.73 4.69
N ASN A 104 -0.89 13.69 3.36
CA ASN A 104 -1.87 14.38 2.54
C ASN A 104 -3.24 13.70 2.61
N ASP A 105 -4.28 14.38 2.12
CA ASP A 105 -5.65 13.89 2.18
C ASP A 105 -5.89 12.68 1.29
N LYS A 106 -5.14 12.57 0.19
CA LYS A 106 -5.18 11.42 -0.71
C LYS A 106 -3.98 10.51 -0.49
N VAL A 107 -4.24 9.22 -0.47
CA VAL A 107 -3.21 8.18 -0.44
C VAL A 107 -3.34 7.27 -1.66
N VAL A 108 -2.23 7.01 -2.33
CA VAL A 108 -2.15 6.18 -3.53
C VAL A 108 -1.27 4.96 -3.28
N ALA A 109 -1.50 3.91 -4.04
CA ALA A 109 -0.69 2.70 -4.05
C ALA A 109 -0.55 2.19 -5.47
N GLU A 110 0.64 2.28 -6.03
CA GLU A 110 0.97 1.68 -7.31
C GLU A 110 1.16 0.18 -7.13
N MET A 111 0.42 -0.58 -7.93
CA MET A 111 0.45 -2.03 -7.87
C MET A 111 1.26 -2.54 -9.06
N ARG A 112 2.25 -3.37 -8.80
CA ARG A 112 3.06 -4.00 -9.84
C ARG A 112 2.16 -4.60 -10.92
N GLY A 113 2.39 -4.23 -12.18
CA GLY A 113 1.73 -4.76 -13.36
C GLY A 113 2.27 -6.13 -13.79
N VAL A 114 1.85 -6.57 -14.95
CA VAL A 114 2.23 -7.89 -15.49
C VAL A 114 3.64 -7.84 -16.05
N ILE A 115 4.55 -8.57 -15.41
CA ILE A 115 5.94 -8.74 -15.81
C ILE A 115 6.28 -10.21 -15.60
N ASP A 116 6.94 -10.83 -16.57
CA ASP A 116 7.40 -12.21 -16.45
C ASP A 116 8.67 -12.36 -15.60
N GLU A 117 9.15 -13.60 -15.45
CA GLU A 117 10.35 -13.93 -14.67
C GLU A 117 11.65 -13.42 -15.30
N HIS A 118 11.64 -13.08 -16.58
CA HIS A 118 12.77 -12.50 -17.32
C HIS A 118 12.76 -10.97 -17.34
N GLY A 119 11.74 -10.34 -16.71
CA GLY A 119 11.57 -8.88 -16.68
C GLY A 119 10.90 -8.32 -17.94
N TYR A 120 10.25 -9.17 -18.74
CA TYR A 120 9.50 -8.73 -19.91
C TYR A 120 8.13 -8.21 -19.46
N SER A 121 7.83 -6.94 -19.79
CA SER A 121 6.53 -6.30 -19.63
C SER A 121 5.93 -6.07 -21.01
N PRO A 122 4.77 -6.66 -21.35
CA PRO A 122 4.10 -6.41 -22.64
C PRO A 122 3.79 -4.93 -22.84
N PHE A 123 3.34 -4.24 -21.78
CA PHE A 123 3.06 -2.81 -21.80
C PHE A 123 4.30 -1.99 -22.11
N TRP A 124 5.42 -2.24 -21.42
CA TRP A 124 6.67 -1.55 -21.68
C TRP A 124 7.19 -1.77 -23.10
N GLN A 125 7.16 -3.00 -23.60
CA GLN A 125 7.64 -3.32 -24.95
C GLN A 125 6.82 -2.62 -26.02
N SER A 126 5.51 -2.51 -25.83
CA SER A 126 4.61 -1.92 -26.80
C SER A 126 4.60 -0.39 -26.77
N LEU A 127 4.80 0.22 -25.60
CA LEU A 127 4.73 1.67 -25.40
C LEU A 127 6.03 2.27 -24.90
N GLY A 128 6.45 1.95 -23.67
CA GLY A 128 7.57 2.62 -23.00
C GLY A 128 8.87 2.56 -23.80
N LYS A 129 9.22 1.41 -24.33
CA LYS A 129 10.44 1.21 -25.11
C LYS A 129 10.51 2.10 -26.36
N ARG A 130 9.37 2.50 -26.92
CA ARG A 130 9.32 3.39 -28.10
C ARG A 130 9.68 4.81 -27.78
N PHE A 131 9.39 5.26 -26.55
CA PHE A 131 9.71 6.63 -26.11
C PHE A 131 11.10 6.70 -25.44
N PHE A 132 11.46 5.70 -24.67
CA PHE A 132 12.66 5.75 -23.83
C PHE A 132 13.87 5.03 -24.44
N SER A 133 13.68 4.20 -25.47
CA SER A 133 14.75 3.45 -26.18
C SER A 133 15.64 2.64 -25.22
N MET A 134 15.08 2.17 -24.09
CA MET A 134 15.78 1.38 -23.07
C MET A 134 14.91 0.23 -22.58
N ASP A 135 15.53 -0.75 -21.89
CA ASP A 135 14.80 -1.85 -21.30
C ASP A 135 14.10 -1.42 -20.00
N PHE A 136 13.03 -2.14 -19.65
CA PHE A 136 12.21 -1.90 -18.45
C PHE A 136 13.07 -1.79 -17.18
N SER A 137 13.93 -2.78 -16.92
CA SER A 137 14.77 -2.82 -15.71
C SER A 137 15.71 -1.62 -15.59
N ARG A 138 16.16 -1.05 -16.71
CA ARG A 138 16.98 0.16 -16.70
C ARG A 138 16.16 1.39 -16.37
N ALA A 139 14.98 1.51 -16.94
CA ALA A 139 14.08 2.64 -16.66
C ALA A 139 13.63 2.64 -15.19
N ASP A 140 13.25 1.49 -14.66
CA ASP A 140 12.87 1.29 -13.26
C ASP A 140 14.03 1.65 -12.31
N PHE A 141 15.26 1.18 -12.61
CA PHE A 141 16.44 1.54 -11.83
C PHE A 141 16.71 3.05 -11.82
N LEU A 142 16.60 3.74 -12.97
CA LEU A 142 16.81 5.18 -13.05
C LEU A 142 15.77 5.95 -12.23
N CYS A 143 14.51 5.52 -12.27
CA CYS A 143 13.45 6.10 -11.45
C CYS A 143 13.68 5.87 -9.96
N GLY A 144 14.07 4.66 -9.57
CA GLY A 144 14.43 4.32 -8.19
C GLY A 144 15.59 5.14 -7.63
N THR A 145 16.51 5.57 -8.48
CA THR A 145 17.64 6.45 -8.11
C THR A 145 17.33 7.95 -8.17
N GLY A 146 16.08 8.33 -8.48
CA GLY A 146 15.65 9.73 -8.51
C GLY A 146 15.92 10.47 -9.84
N GLN A 147 16.41 9.76 -10.85
CA GLN A 147 16.65 10.33 -12.19
C GLN A 147 15.37 10.32 -13.03
N LYS A 148 14.38 11.11 -12.65
CA LYS A 148 13.04 11.13 -13.28
C LYS A 148 12.86 12.17 -14.40
N ALA A 149 13.82 13.06 -14.62
CA ALA A 149 13.70 14.16 -15.59
C ALA A 149 13.39 13.64 -17.01
N PHE A 150 13.99 12.48 -17.41
CA PHE A 150 13.77 11.91 -18.74
C PHE A 150 12.31 11.48 -18.97
N ILE A 151 11.57 11.14 -17.91
CA ILE A 151 10.15 10.77 -18.02
C ILE A 151 9.36 11.98 -18.50
N ALA A 152 9.49 13.12 -17.81
CA ALA A 152 8.77 14.35 -18.14
C ALA A 152 9.11 14.88 -19.53
N GLU A 153 10.34 14.66 -19.99
CA GLU A 153 10.81 15.11 -21.30
C GLU A 153 10.34 14.24 -22.46
N LEU A 154 10.34 12.92 -22.25
CA LEU A 154 10.10 11.93 -23.31
C LEU A 154 8.66 11.41 -23.34
N MET A 155 7.86 11.66 -22.30
CA MET A 155 6.46 11.23 -22.26
C MET A 155 5.64 11.92 -23.35
N PRO A 156 4.69 11.18 -23.95
CA PRO A 156 3.80 11.76 -24.95
C PRO A 156 2.96 12.88 -24.35
N LYS A 157 2.94 14.02 -25.04
CA LYS A 157 2.15 15.20 -24.64
C LYS A 157 0.68 15.15 -25.09
N HIS A 158 0.31 14.11 -25.84
CA HIS A 158 -1.03 13.91 -26.36
C HIS A 158 -1.52 12.49 -26.04
N PRO A 159 -2.83 12.31 -25.87
CA PRO A 159 -3.39 11.01 -25.59
C PRO A 159 -3.05 9.97 -26.66
N ILE A 160 -2.71 8.77 -26.24
CA ILE A 160 -2.39 7.63 -27.10
C ILE A 160 -3.60 6.68 -27.15
N TYR A 161 -4.04 6.32 -28.36
CA TYR A 161 -5.06 5.30 -28.53
C TYR A 161 -4.49 3.92 -28.25
N THR A 162 -5.11 3.17 -27.35
CA THR A 162 -4.63 1.84 -26.98
C THR A 162 -4.66 0.85 -28.14
N HIS A 163 -5.50 1.07 -29.14
CA HIS A 163 -5.55 0.26 -30.35
C HIS A 163 -4.25 0.24 -31.17
N PHE A 164 -3.35 1.21 -30.95
CA PHE A 164 -2.02 1.19 -31.55
C PHE A 164 -1.01 0.34 -30.79
N LEU A 165 -1.38 -0.13 -29.59
CA LEU A 165 -0.57 -1.05 -28.81
C LEU A 165 -0.81 -2.49 -29.27
N SER A 166 0.16 -3.38 -29.02
CA SER A 166 -0.04 -4.81 -29.25
C SER A 166 -1.22 -5.34 -28.42
N GLN A 167 -1.86 -6.40 -28.85
CA GLN A 167 -2.97 -6.99 -28.10
C GLN A 167 -2.54 -7.41 -26.70
N GLU A 168 -1.37 -8.01 -26.55
CA GLU A 168 -0.79 -8.39 -25.25
C GLU A 168 -0.67 -7.19 -24.30
N ALA A 169 -0.25 -6.02 -24.81
CA ALA A 169 -0.17 -4.80 -24.00
C ALA A 169 -1.56 -4.29 -23.61
N GLN A 170 -2.53 -4.33 -24.51
CA GLN A 170 -3.91 -3.93 -24.19
C GLN A 170 -4.52 -4.80 -23.09
N ASP A 171 -4.26 -6.11 -23.13
CA ASP A 171 -4.82 -7.09 -22.20
C ASP A 171 -4.29 -6.92 -20.77
N VAL A 172 -3.07 -6.38 -20.61
CA VAL A 172 -2.46 -6.21 -19.28
C VAL A 172 -2.69 -4.83 -18.66
N ILE A 173 -3.27 -3.86 -19.38
CA ILE A 173 -3.57 -2.53 -18.87
C ILE A 173 -4.49 -2.61 -17.64
N GLY A 174 -4.00 -2.13 -16.49
CA GLY A 174 -4.73 -2.15 -15.22
C GLY A 174 -4.82 -3.53 -14.55
N GLN A 175 -4.06 -4.50 -15.05
CA GLN A 175 -3.93 -5.81 -14.40
C GLN A 175 -2.76 -5.81 -13.43
N VAL A 176 -2.95 -6.47 -12.29
CA VAL A 176 -1.87 -6.66 -11.31
C VAL A 176 -1.10 -7.95 -11.60
N HIS A 177 0.17 -7.94 -11.27
CA HIS A 177 0.95 -9.18 -11.23
C HIS A 177 0.29 -10.20 -10.30
N PRO A 178 0.20 -11.51 -10.66
CA PRO A 178 -0.49 -12.52 -9.84
C PRO A 178 -0.03 -12.57 -8.38
N GLN A 179 1.27 -12.40 -8.12
CA GLN A 179 1.82 -12.34 -6.76
C GLN A 179 1.40 -11.08 -5.98
N THR A 180 0.93 -10.04 -6.65
CA THR A 180 0.49 -8.77 -6.06
C THR A 180 -1.02 -8.74 -5.81
N ALA A 181 -1.78 -9.64 -6.42
CA ALA A 181 -3.23 -9.71 -6.27
C ALA A 181 -3.71 -9.80 -4.79
N PRO A 182 -3.07 -10.57 -3.89
CA PRO A 182 -3.45 -10.56 -2.47
C PRO A 182 -3.28 -9.19 -1.81
N ALA A 183 -2.23 -8.44 -2.14
CA ALA A 183 -1.99 -7.10 -1.61
C ALA A 183 -3.07 -6.12 -2.10
N ARG A 184 -3.45 -6.18 -3.39
CA ARG A 184 -4.57 -5.43 -3.95
C ARG A 184 -5.86 -5.70 -3.17
N ALA A 185 -6.21 -6.96 -2.95
CA ALA A 185 -7.41 -7.33 -2.21
C ALA A 185 -7.44 -6.77 -0.77
N VAL A 186 -6.27 -6.70 -0.10
CA VAL A 186 -6.16 -6.07 1.23
C VAL A 186 -6.46 -4.58 1.16
N LEU A 187 -5.89 -3.87 0.18
CA LEU A 187 -6.12 -2.44 0.00
C LEU A 187 -7.58 -2.13 -0.34
N GLU A 188 -8.18 -2.90 -1.25
CA GLU A 188 -9.59 -2.72 -1.64
C GLU A 188 -10.54 -2.93 -0.45
N LYS A 189 -10.26 -3.87 0.45
CA LYS A 189 -11.00 -4.06 1.70
C LYS A 189 -10.84 -2.89 2.68
N GLU A 190 -9.74 -2.16 2.62
CA GLU A 190 -9.53 -0.94 3.40
C GLU A 190 -10.16 0.31 2.77
N GLY A 191 -10.68 0.22 1.56
CA GLY A 191 -11.40 1.30 0.90
C GLY A 191 -10.75 1.87 -0.36
N PHE A 192 -9.56 1.39 -0.70
CA PHE A 192 -8.89 1.80 -1.94
C PHE A 192 -9.69 1.37 -3.16
N ARG A 193 -9.58 2.15 -4.25
CA ARG A 193 -10.27 1.90 -5.51
C ARG A 193 -9.35 2.18 -6.68
N TYR A 194 -9.47 1.37 -7.71
CA TYR A 194 -8.90 1.65 -9.03
C TYR A 194 -9.79 2.67 -9.74
N ARG A 195 -9.19 3.78 -10.17
CA ARG A 195 -9.89 4.86 -10.88
C ARG A 195 -9.28 5.14 -12.25
N ASN A 196 -8.88 4.08 -12.94
CA ASN A 196 -8.31 4.12 -14.29
C ASN A 196 -6.93 4.79 -14.41
N TYR A 197 -6.21 4.96 -13.30
CA TYR A 197 -4.81 5.36 -13.33
C TYR A 197 -3.93 4.14 -13.36
N ILE A 198 -2.93 4.15 -14.23
CA ILE A 198 -1.98 3.05 -14.38
C ILE A 198 -0.55 3.58 -14.31
N ASP A 199 0.34 2.73 -13.87
CA ASP A 199 1.77 2.98 -13.92
C ASP A 199 2.26 3.08 -15.38
N ILE A 200 3.16 4.02 -15.63
CA ILE A 200 3.67 4.32 -16.97
C ILE A 200 4.66 3.27 -17.49
N PHE A 201 5.20 2.44 -16.63
CA PHE A 201 6.22 1.45 -16.97
C PHE A 201 5.62 0.08 -17.27
N ASP A 202 4.78 -0.44 -16.36
CA ASP A 202 4.26 -1.81 -16.47
C ASP A 202 2.73 -1.88 -16.71
N GLY A 203 2.06 -0.72 -16.73
CA GLY A 203 0.61 -0.65 -16.94
C GLY A 203 -0.20 -1.15 -15.77
N GLY A 204 0.43 -1.40 -14.61
CA GLY A 204 -0.23 -1.83 -13.37
C GLY A 204 -1.19 -0.76 -12.83
N PRO A 205 -2.25 -1.16 -12.11
CA PRO A 205 -3.23 -0.19 -11.63
C PRO A 205 -2.71 0.60 -10.43
N THR A 206 -2.94 1.91 -10.43
CA THR A 206 -2.82 2.74 -9.24
C THR A 206 -4.13 2.74 -8.48
N LEU A 207 -4.09 2.32 -7.22
CA LEU A 207 -5.23 2.38 -6.31
C LEU A 207 -5.16 3.67 -5.50
N GLU A 208 -6.31 4.29 -5.24
CA GLU A 208 -6.38 5.52 -4.45
C GLU A 208 -7.48 5.47 -3.39
N CYS A 209 -7.30 6.23 -2.31
CA CYS A 209 -8.30 6.43 -1.27
C CYS A 209 -8.09 7.78 -0.61
N ASP A 210 -9.18 8.43 -0.19
CA ASP A 210 -9.10 9.53 0.78
C ASP A 210 -8.64 8.92 2.12
N ILE A 211 -7.59 9.48 2.72
CA ILE A 211 -6.96 8.89 3.91
C ILE A 211 -7.95 8.66 5.06
N ASP A 212 -8.86 9.60 5.27
CA ASP A 212 -9.87 9.52 6.34
C ASP A 212 -10.99 8.50 6.05
N ARG A 213 -11.05 7.99 4.81
CA ARG A 213 -11.95 6.90 4.42
C ARG A 213 -11.32 5.52 4.54
N VAL A 214 -10.02 5.42 4.73
CA VAL A 214 -9.36 4.14 4.98
C VAL A 214 -9.96 3.51 6.24
N ARG A 215 -10.46 2.29 6.11
CA ARG A 215 -11.23 1.62 7.19
C ARG A 215 -10.45 1.57 8.51
N ALA A 216 -9.20 1.13 8.45
CA ALA A 216 -8.39 0.99 9.66
C ALA A 216 -8.12 2.36 10.33
N ILE A 217 -7.96 3.44 9.56
CA ILE A 217 -7.82 4.80 10.09
C ILE A 217 -9.12 5.23 10.75
N ARG A 218 -10.21 5.21 9.99
CA ARG A 218 -11.53 5.69 10.44
C ARG A 218 -12.09 4.93 11.64
N LYS A 219 -11.79 3.63 11.75
CA LYS A 219 -12.32 2.76 12.81
C LYS A 219 -11.35 2.59 13.98
N SER A 220 -10.12 3.12 13.87
CA SER A 220 -9.19 3.11 14.99
C SER A 220 -9.60 4.10 16.07
N ARG A 221 -9.32 3.74 17.31
CA ARG A 221 -9.59 4.58 18.47
C ARG A 221 -8.49 4.46 19.50
N LEU A 222 -8.35 5.46 20.34
CA LEU A 222 -7.43 5.47 21.46
C LEU A 222 -8.10 4.84 22.67
N VAL A 223 -7.38 3.93 23.33
CA VAL A 223 -7.79 3.27 24.56
C VAL A 223 -6.65 3.29 25.57
N GLU A 224 -6.99 3.35 26.87
CA GLU A 224 -6.00 3.22 27.94
C GLU A 224 -5.60 1.75 28.09
N VAL A 225 -4.31 1.49 28.34
CA VAL A 225 -3.82 0.13 28.62
C VAL A 225 -3.66 -0.11 30.12
N ALA A 226 -3.92 -1.34 30.55
CA ALA A 226 -3.59 -1.83 31.86
C ALA A 226 -2.81 -3.13 31.76
N GLU A 227 -1.92 -3.36 32.70
CA GLU A 227 -1.20 -4.63 32.83
C GLU A 227 -2.10 -5.68 33.50
N GLY A 228 -2.13 -6.88 32.94
CA GLY A 228 -2.89 -7.99 33.50
C GLY A 228 -2.99 -9.18 32.57
N GLN A 229 -3.84 -10.12 32.94
CA GLN A 229 -4.15 -11.24 32.08
C GLN A 229 -5.34 -10.87 31.17
N PRO A 230 -5.17 -10.90 29.83
CA PRO A 230 -6.26 -10.64 28.93
C PRO A 230 -7.41 -11.63 29.14
N ALA A 231 -8.64 -11.16 28.97
CA ALA A 231 -9.81 -12.02 29.07
C ALA A 231 -9.71 -13.19 28.07
N GLN A 232 -10.07 -14.38 28.52
CA GLN A 232 -10.18 -15.56 27.66
C GLN A 232 -11.55 -15.54 26.96
N GLY A 233 -11.56 -15.81 25.66
CA GLY A 233 -12.78 -15.83 24.86
C GLY A 233 -12.47 -15.87 23.36
N ASP A 234 -13.48 -16.07 22.55
CA ASP A 234 -13.36 -16.02 21.09
C ASP A 234 -13.44 -14.57 20.60
N PHE A 235 -12.41 -13.82 20.91
CA PHE A 235 -12.28 -12.42 20.48
C PHE A 235 -11.63 -12.30 19.10
N PRO A 236 -12.05 -11.32 18.30
CA PRO A 236 -11.41 -11.04 17.02
C PRO A 236 -9.97 -10.58 17.19
N ALA A 237 -9.16 -10.84 16.15
CA ALA A 237 -7.83 -10.27 16.08
C ALA A 237 -7.91 -8.74 15.91
N CYS A 238 -7.14 -8.01 16.70
CA CYS A 238 -7.05 -6.56 16.68
C CYS A 238 -5.59 -6.12 16.55
N LEU A 239 -5.39 -5.02 15.85
CA LEU A 239 -4.12 -4.30 15.82
C LEU A 239 -4.09 -3.31 16.98
N VAL A 240 -2.99 -3.31 17.72
CA VAL A 240 -2.71 -2.34 18.76
C VAL A 240 -1.39 -1.65 18.45
N ALA A 241 -1.39 -0.33 18.41
CA ALA A 241 -0.22 0.48 18.12
C ALA A 241 0.03 1.51 19.20
N ASN A 242 1.31 1.75 19.55
CA ASN A 242 1.69 2.92 20.33
C ASN A 242 1.56 4.20 19.48
N GLU A 243 1.74 5.37 20.10
CA GLU A 243 1.75 6.67 19.41
C GLU A 243 3.13 7.35 19.46
N ASN A 244 4.21 6.56 19.49
CA ASN A 244 5.56 7.08 19.46
C ASN A 244 6.11 7.10 18.03
N TYR A 245 6.34 8.28 17.46
CA TYR A 245 6.76 8.45 16.08
C TYR A 245 8.08 7.73 15.76
N HIS A 246 9.09 7.87 16.61
CA HIS A 246 10.43 7.31 16.39
C HIS A 246 10.54 5.83 16.77
N HIS A 247 9.64 5.35 17.62
CA HIS A 247 9.61 3.98 18.11
C HIS A 247 8.24 3.36 17.94
N PHE A 248 7.62 3.60 16.77
CA PHE A 248 6.29 3.09 16.48
C PHE A 248 6.28 1.57 16.44
N ARG A 249 5.37 0.96 17.19
CA ARG A 249 5.20 -0.47 17.33
C ARG A 249 3.75 -0.87 17.15
N VAL A 250 3.55 -2.00 16.48
CA VAL A 250 2.22 -2.60 16.33
C VAL A 250 2.29 -4.07 16.72
N VAL A 251 1.35 -4.50 17.54
CA VAL A 251 1.16 -5.90 17.92
C VAL A 251 -0.22 -6.38 17.53
N LEU A 252 -0.34 -7.69 17.34
CA LEU A 252 -1.61 -8.36 17.11
C LEU A 252 -2.08 -8.99 18.42
N VAL A 253 -3.29 -8.65 18.86
CA VAL A 253 -3.91 -9.19 20.07
C VAL A 253 -5.32 -9.68 19.77
N ARG A 254 -5.84 -10.61 20.57
CA ARG A 254 -7.25 -10.99 20.55
C ARG A 254 -7.96 -10.28 21.71
N THR A 255 -8.92 -9.44 21.40
CA THR A 255 -9.65 -8.63 22.40
C THR A 255 -10.98 -8.16 21.84
N ASP A 256 -11.88 -7.73 22.71
CA ASP A 256 -13.07 -6.99 22.30
C ASP A 256 -12.66 -5.63 21.70
N PRO A 257 -12.96 -5.36 20.43
CA PRO A 257 -12.64 -4.08 19.82
C PRO A 257 -13.44 -2.90 20.42
N ALA A 258 -14.49 -3.16 21.20
CA ALA A 258 -15.28 -2.15 21.89
C ALA A 258 -14.76 -1.81 23.29
N THR A 259 -13.75 -2.54 23.82
CA THR A 259 -13.25 -2.32 25.18
C THR A 259 -12.79 -0.87 25.40
N GLU A 260 -13.15 -0.27 26.51
CA GLU A 260 -12.68 1.07 26.91
C GLU A 260 -11.28 1.03 27.52
N ARG A 261 -10.92 -0.10 28.13
CA ARG A 261 -9.62 -0.33 28.76
C ARG A 261 -9.05 -1.65 28.27
N LEU A 262 -7.87 -1.61 27.66
CA LEU A 262 -7.22 -2.76 27.05
C LEU A 262 -6.27 -3.41 28.07
N ILE A 263 -6.53 -4.69 28.39
CA ILE A 263 -5.65 -5.46 29.27
C ILE A 263 -4.60 -6.17 28.43
N LEU A 264 -3.34 -5.90 28.72
CA LEU A 264 -2.19 -6.49 28.03
C LEU A 264 -1.25 -7.17 29.04
N THR A 265 -0.58 -8.23 28.60
CA THR A 265 0.48 -8.85 29.42
C THR A 265 1.72 -7.94 29.46
N ALA A 266 2.58 -8.12 30.46
CA ALA A 266 3.86 -7.43 30.55
C ALA A 266 4.68 -7.57 29.26
N ALA A 267 4.72 -8.76 28.64
CA ALA A 267 5.42 -9.00 27.39
C ALA A 267 4.83 -8.21 26.19
N GLN A 268 3.50 -8.01 26.15
CA GLN A 268 2.84 -7.21 25.11
C GLN A 268 3.09 -5.72 25.32
N LEU A 269 3.10 -5.24 26.55
CA LEU A 269 3.44 -3.86 26.92
C LEU A 269 4.89 -3.54 26.53
N ASP A 270 5.84 -4.43 26.88
CA ASP A 270 7.24 -4.28 26.48
C ASP A 270 7.41 -4.29 24.96
N ALA A 271 6.74 -5.19 24.25
CA ALA A 271 6.74 -5.24 22.79
C ALA A 271 6.23 -3.94 22.16
N LEU A 272 5.24 -3.29 22.75
CA LEU A 272 4.70 -1.99 22.34
C LEU A 272 5.54 -0.81 22.85
N LYS A 273 6.48 -1.04 23.76
CA LYS A 273 7.20 0.02 24.50
C LYS A 273 6.22 0.99 25.19
N CYS A 274 5.26 0.43 25.90
CA CYS A 274 4.23 1.14 26.65
C CYS A 274 4.19 0.66 28.11
N HIS A 275 3.60 1.49 28.97
CA HIS A 275 3.35 1.19 30.37
C HIS A 275 1.85 1.19 30.67
N ALA A 276 1.45 0.63 31.80
CA ALA A 276 0.08 0.74 32.28
C ALA A 276 -0.29 2.23 32.48
N GLY A 277 -1.47 2.63 31.99
CA GLY A 277 -1.94 4.01 31.96
C GLY A 277 -1.65 4.75 30.66
N ASP A 278 -0.77 4.24 29.79
CA ASP A 278 -0.54 4.83 28.47
C ASP A 278 -1.77 4.62 27.56
N ARG A 279 -1.86 5.46 26.55
CA ARG A 279 -2.88 5.33 25.49
C ARG A 279 -2.30 4.69 24.25
N VAL A 280 -3.02 3.74 23.71
CA VAL A 280 -2.67 3.03 22.48
C VAL A 280 -3.83 3.09 21.49
N ARG A 281 -3.51 2.97 20.22
CA ARG A 281 -4.51 2.92 19.15
C ARG A 281 -4.93 1.48 18.89
N LEU A 282 -6.22 1.23 18.90
CA LEU A 282 -6.84 -0.09 18.72
C LEU A 282 -7.74 -0.09 17.49
N VAL A 283 -7.64 -1.14 16.66
CA VAL A 283 -8.58 -1.41 15.58
C VAL A 283 -8.70 -2.91 15.30
N ARG A 284 -9.87 -3.39 14.93
CA ARG A 284 -10.06 -4.75 14.46
C ARG A 284 -9.27 -5.01 13.17
N LEU A 285 -8.55 -6.13 13.08
CA LEU A 285 -7.71 -6.48 11.93
C LEU A 285 -8.51 -6.56 10.63
N CYS A 286 -9.64 -7.24 10.62
CA CYS A 286 -10.53 -7.36 9.47
C CYS A 286 -11.86 -6.67 9.74
N ALA A 287 -12.55 -6.24 8.68
CA ALA A 287 -13.93 -5.78 8.81
C ALA A 287 -14.81 -6.92 9.38
N GLU A 288 -15.90 -6.55 10.03
CA GLU A 288 -16.95 -7.53 10.37
C GLU A 288 -17.49 -8.10 9.07
N GLU A 289 -17.52 -9.42 8.96
CA GLU A 289 -18.31 -10.04 7.93
C GLU A 289 -19.77 -9.73 8.27
N LYS A 290 -20.42 -8.99 7.38
CA LYS A 290 -21.87 -8.87 7.48
C LYS A 290 -22.41 -10.27 7.28
N THR A 291 -22.89 -10.88 8.34
CA THR A 291 -23.81 -12.02 8.23
C THR A 291 -24.98 -11.55 7.38
N ALA A 292 -25.07 -12.11 6.17
CA ALA A 292 -26.16 -11.84 5.23
C ALA A 292 -27.46 -12.42 5.77
#